data_d89f02a82cf6341fb6329185179cc8e1
#
_entry.id   d89f02a82cf6341fb6329185179cc8e1
#
_cell.length_a   1.000
_cell.length_b   1.000
_cell.length_c   1.000
_cell.angle_alpha   90.00
_cell.angle_beta   90.00
_cell.angle_gamma   90.00
#
_symmetry.space_group_name_H-M   'P 1'
#
loop_
_entity.id
_entity.type
_entity.pdbx_description
1 polymer ?
#
loop_
_entity_poly.entity_id
_entity_poly.type
_entity_poly.pdbx_seq_one_letter_code
_entity_poly.pdbx_strand_id
1 'polypeptide(L)'
;QIGVYPLQQDNTSWFLVADFDKQNWKDEAVKFLNSCKDKNIPAYLERSRSGNGGHVWIFFDNRYPAIRSRKIFISILEQSGAFSMFDKSSSFDRLFPNQDFLSGKGLGNLVALPFFKPAMENGNSCFINPETFEPHTDQWQFLNEIERVSIEVLDKLFQEISTTKKLPIPKKDNSKLSI
;
A
#
# COMPACT_ATOMS: atom_id res chain seq x y z
N GLN A 1 -18.79 12.55 -5.06
CA GLN A 1 -17.63 11.75 -4.60
C GLN A 1 -17.30 12.14 -3.18
N ILE A 2 -16.98 11.15 -2.34
CA ILE A 2 -16.58 11.31 -0.95
C ILE A 2 -15.12 10.83 -0.85
N GLY A 3 -14.34 11.45 0.03
CA GLY A 3 -12.99 11.02 0.36
C GLY A 3 -12.79 11.05 1.87
N VAL A 4 -11.73 10.40 2.32
CA VAL A 4 -11.37 10.31 3.74
C VAL A 4 -9.89 10.68 3.92
N TYR A 5 -9.62 11.34 5.03
CA TYR A 5 -8.25 11.57 5.48
C TYR A 5 -7.80 10.36 6.31
N PRO A 6 -6.83 9.57 5.82
CA PRO A 6 -6.43 8.35 6.52
C PRO A 6 -5.66 8.60 7.79
N LEU A 7 -4.93 9.72 7.89
CA LEU A 7 -4.09 10.05 9.04
C LEU A 7 -4.92 10.71 10.14
N GLN A 8 -4.92 10.07 11.32
CA GLN A 8 -5.61 10.56 12.51
C GLN A 8 -4.76 11.61 13.25
N GLN A 9 -5.37 12.36 14.19
CA GLN A 9 -4.69 13.39 14.98
C GLN A 9 -3.51 12.85 15.83
N ASP A 10 -3.57 11.58 16.21
CA ASP A 10 -2.51 10.88 16.94
C ASP A 10 -1.46 10.23 16.02
N ASN A 11 -1.45 10.57 14.73
CA ASN A 11 -0.57 10.04 13.69
C ASN A 11 -0.71 8.53 13.46
N THR A 12 -1.87 7.98 13.75
CA THR A 12 -2.24 6.60 13.40
C THR A 12 -3.18 6.55 12.19
N SER A 13 -3.38 5.37 11.65
CA SER A 13 -4.38 5.10 10.62
C SER A 13 -5.06 3.74 10.86
N TRP A 14 -6.30 3.59 10.36
CA TRP A 14 -7.05 2.34 10.35
C TRP A 14 -6.81 1.50 9.09
N PHE A 15 -6.15 2.08 8.11
CA PHE A 15 -5.89 1.43 6.83
C PHE A 15 -4.72 2.10 6.11
N LEU A 16 -4.22 1.43 5.10
CA LEU A 16 -3.27 1.98 4.15
C LEU A 16 -3.78 1.72 2.73
N VAL A 17 -3.52 2.66 1.83
CA VAL A 17 -3.80 2.48 0.40
C VAL A 17 -2.53 2.72 -0.39
N ALA A 18 -2.20 1.80 -1.30
CA ALA A 18 -1.17 1.99 -2.31
C ALA A 18 -1.84 2.38 -3.63
N ASP A 19 -1.44 3.51 -4.18
CA ASP A 19 -1.98 4.09 -5.40
C ASP A 19 -1.08 3.76 -6.59
N PHE A 20 -1.67 3.16 -7.62
CA PHE A 20 -1.00 2.77 -8.85
C PHE A 20 -1.69 3.43 -10.03
N ASP A 21 -0.96 4.28 -10.74
CA ASP A 21 -1.40 4.97 -11.94
C ASP A 21 -0.56 4.55 -13.16
N LYS A 22 -0.89 5.01 -14.36
CA LYS A 22 -0.19 4.75 -15.61
C LYS A 22 -0.39 3.33 -16.18
N GLN A 23 0.33 3.06 -17.27
CA GLN A 23 0.09 1.90 -18.13
C GLN A 23 0.27 0.54 -17.44
N ASN A 24 1.24 0.40 -16.55
CA ASN A 24 1.61 -0.89 -15.93
C ASN A 24 0.92 -1.15 -14.59
N TRP A 25 -0.07 -0.35 -14.20
CA TRP A 25 -0.67 -0.41 -12.88
C TRP A 25 -1.21 -1.80 -12.51
N LYS A 26 -1.76 -2.54 -13.46
CA LYS A 26 -2.32 -3.88 -13.22
C LYS A 26 -1.24 -4.86 -12.75
N ASP A 27 -0.15 -4.97 -13.51
CA ASP A 27 0.93 -5.91 -13.20
C ASP A 27 1.64 -5.56 -11.89
N GLU A 28 1.87 -4.27 -11.65
CA GLU A 28 2.55 -3.82 -10.44
C GLU A 28 1.66 -3.95 -9.20
N ALA A 29 0.37 -3.65 -9.30
CA ALA A 29 -0.58 -3.87 -8.21
C ALA A 29 -0.70 -5.37 -7.87
N VAL A 30 -0.72 -6.26 -8.87
CA VAL A 30 -0.75 -7.72 -8.64
C VAL A 30 0.53 -8.22 -7.98
N LYS A 31 1.70 -7.74 -8.39
CA LYS A 31 2.98 -8.06 -7.69
C LYS A 31 2.93 -7.66 -6.23
N PHE A 32 2.42 -6.48 -5.93
CA PHE A 32 2.28 -6.01 -4.56
C PHE A 32 1.26 -6.85 -3.77
N LEU A 33 0.10 -7.17 -4.35
CA LEU A 33 -0.90 -8.05 -3.73
C LEU A 33 -0.32 -9.43 -3.38
N ASN A 34 0.41 -10.06 -4.31
CA ASN A 34 1.05 -11.35 -4.08
C ASN A 34 2.07 -11.27 -2.94
N SER A 35 2.88 -10.22 -2.90
CA SER A 35 3.83 -10.01 -1.80
C SER A 35 3.16 -9.74 -0.45
N CYS A 36 1.99 -9.12 -0.43
CA CYS A 36 1.16 -9.00 0.76
C CYS A 36 0.64 -10.38 1.20
N LYS A 37 0.11 -11.18 0.27
CA LYS A 37 -0.39 -12.54 0.52
C LYS A 37 0.69 -13.45 1.11
N ASP A 38 1.91 -13.43 0.57
CA ASP A 38 3.06 -14.20 1.07
C ASP A 38 3.44 -13.85 2.52
N LYS A 39 3.04 -12.67 2.98
CA LYS A 39 3.26 -12.19 4.35
C LYS A 39 2.01 -12.29 5.24
N ASN A 40 0.97 -13.00 4.78
CA ASN A 40 -0.32 -13.12 5.44
C ASN A 40 -1.01 -11.76 5.71
N ILE A 41 -0.89 -10.83 4.78
CA ILE A 41 -1.53 -9.53 4.83
C ILE A 41 -2.71 -9.54 3.84
N PRO A 42 -3.98 -9.49 4.31
CA PRO A 42 -5.13 -9.29 3.45
C PRO A 42 -5.04 -7.94 2.73
N ALA A 43 -5.17 -7.96 1.40
CA ALA A 43 -5.09 -6.76 0.57
C ALA A 43 -6.07 -6.87 -0.61
N TYR A 44 -6.69 -5.76 -1.00
CA TYR A 44 -7.84 -5.75 -1.90
C TYR A 44 -7.66 -4.72 -2.99
N LEU A 45 -7.89 -5.13 -4.24
CA LEU A 45 -7.72 -4.27 -5.40
C LEU A 45 -9.02 -3.54 -5.76
N GLU A 46 -8.96 -2.22 -5.81
CA GLU A 46 -9.99 -1.36 -6.38
C GLU A 46 -9.52 -0.83 -7.73
N ARG A 47 -10.38 -0.82 -8.75
CA ARG A 47 -10.14 -0.02 -9.94
C ARG A 47 -10.48 1.43 -9.65
N SER A 48 -9.56 2.33 -9.97
CA SER A 48 -9.74 3.76 -9.72
C SER A 48 -10.96 4.32 -10.48
N ARG A 49 -11.43 5.49 -10.08
CA ARG A 49 -12.58 6.15 -10.70
C ARG A 49 -12.41 6.39 -12.20
N SER A 50 -11.20 6.70 -12.65
CA SER A 50 -10.89 6.92 -14.07
C SER A 50 -10.83 5.63 -14.90
N GLY A 51 -10.65 4.48 -14.23
CA GLY A 51 -10.36 3.19 -14.86
C GLY A 51 -8.90 3.02 -15.29
N ASN A 52 -8.08 4.06 -15.20
CA ASN A 52 -6.69 4.07 -15.68
C ASN A 52 -5.66 3.82 -14.58
N GLY A 53 -6.10 3.38 -13.42
CA GLY A 53 -5.27 3.08 -12.25
C GLY A 53 -5.99 2.16 -11.29
N GLY A 54 -5.34 1.83 -10.19
CA GLY A 54 -5.89 1.00 -9.13
C GLY A 54 -5.35 1.37 -7.76
N HIS A 55 -6.15 1.11 -6.76
CA HIS A 55 -5.80 1.27 -5.36
C HIS A 55 -5.74 -0.10 -4.70
N VAL A 56 -4.66 -0.40 -4.00
CA VAL A 56 -4.59 -1.59 -3.14
C VAL A 56 -4.85 -1.17 -1.70
N TRP A 57 -5.97 -1.62 -1.17
CA TRP A 57 -6.45 -1.33 0.18
C TRP A 57 -6.00 -2.40 1.16
N ILE A 58 -5.47 -1.98 2.32
CA ILE A 58 -5.10 -2.85 3.43
C ILE A 58 -5.72 -2.26 4.70
N PHE A 59 -6.60 -3.03 5.34
CA PHE A 59 -7.31 -2.60 6.55
C PHE A 59 -6.67 -3.20 7.79
N PHE A 60 -6.57 -2.43 8.86
CA PHE A 60 -6.00 -2.85 10.13
C PHE A 60 -7.12 -3.19 11.12
N ASP A 61 -6.87 -4.16 11.99
CA ASP A 61 -7.82 -4.53 13.05
C ASP A 61 -7.89 -3.48 14.16
N ASN A 62 -6.83 -2.67 14.31
CA ASN A 62 -6.79 -1.52 15.21
C ASN A 62 -5.97 -0.38 14.57
N ARG A 63 -6.00 0.80 15.20
CA ARG A 63 -5.18 1.94 14.77
C ARG A 63 -3.69 1.62 14.85
N TYR A 64 -2.96 1.91 13.80
CA TYR A 64 -1.53 1.64 13.72
C TYR A 64 -0.73 2.88 13.32
N PRO A 65 0.48 3.11 13.90
CA PRO A 65 1.28 4.29 13.59
C PRO A 65 1.62 4.41 12.10
N ALA A 66 1.29 5.55 11.50
CA ALA A 66 1.49 5.78 10.06
C ALA A 66 2.95 5.61 9.63
N ILE A 67 3.89 6.11 10.43
CA ILE A 67 5.33 5.94 10.17
C ILE A 67 5.76 4.47 10.08
N ARG A 68 5.16 3.59 10.88
CA ARG A 68 5.49 2.15 10.86
C ARG A 68 4.84 1.46 9.67
N SER A 69 3.53 1.66 9.45
CA SER A 69 2.84 1.07 8.30
C SER A 69 3.50 1.49 6.98
N ARG A 70 3.80 2.77 6.80
CA ARG A 70 4.49 3.26 5.60
C ARG A 70 5.84 2.57 5.37
N LYS A 71 6.66 2.40 6.41
CA LYS A 71 7.96 1.70 6.30
C LYS A 71 7.78 0.24 5.92
N ILE A 72 6.79 -0.46 6.49
CA ILE A 72 6.47 -1.86 6.15
C ILE A 72 6.09 -1.93 4.67
N PHE A 73 5.10 -1.16 4.24
CA PHE A 73 4.55 -1.31 2.91
C PHE A 73 5.44 -0.75 1.79
N ILE A 74 6.28 0.26 2.04
CA ILE A 74 7.36 0.65 1.11
C ILE A 74 8.36 -0.50 0.95
N SER A 75 8.75 -1.17 2.04
CA SER A 75 9.66 -2.32 1.96
C SER A 75 9.06 -3.48 1.17
N ILE A 76 7.75 -3.74 1.33
CA ILE A 76 7.04 -4.78 0.55
C ILE A 76 6.96 -4.39 -0.93
N LEU A 77 6.66 -3.13 -1.25
CA LEU A 77 6.65 -2.59 -2.61
C LEU A 77 8.01 -2.74 -3.30
N GLU A 78 9.10 -2.42 -2.60
CA GLU A 78 10.47 -2.61 -3.10
C GLU A 78 10.80 -4.09 -3.34
N GLN A 79 10.47 -4.96 -2.38
CA GLN A 79 10.73 -6.41 -2.47
C GLN A 79 9.91 -7.09 -3.58
N SER A 80 8.70 -6.64 -3.84
CA SER A 80 7.83 -7.16 -4.90
C SER A 80 8.29 -6.79 -6.31
N GLY A 81 9.18 -5.81 -6.44
CA GLY A 81 9.53 -5.19 -7.73
C GLY A 81 8.41 -4.35 -8.33
N ALA A 82 7.35 -4.03 -7.56
CA ALA A 82 6.31 -3.08 -7.97
C ALA A 82 6.76 -1.62 -7.86
N PHE A 83 7.81 -1.36 -7.10
CA PHE A 83 8.38 -0.03 -6.92
C PHE A 83 9.90 -0.08 -6.77
N SER A 84 10.59 0.88 -7.40
CA SER A 84 11.99 1.17 -7.15
C SER A 84 12.21 2.67 -7.16
N MET A 85 12.97 3.19 -6.21
CA MET A 85 13.33 4.62 -6.15
C MET A 85 14.11 5.08 -7.40
N PHE A 86 14.69 4.16 -8.15
CA PHE A 86 15.47 4.44 -9.38
C PHE A 86 14.62 4.32 -10.66
N ASP A 87 13.42 3.73 -10.57
CA ASP A 87 12.54 3.53 -11.72
C ASP A 87 11.45 4.60 -11.80
N LYS A 88 11.66 5.58 -12.68
CA LYS A 88 10.68 6.64 -12.96
C LYS A 88 9.47 6.16 -13.77
N SER A 89 9.53 4.95 -14.32
CA SER A 89 8.45 4.35 -15.13
C SER A 89 7.43 3.58 -14.27
N SER A 90 7.74 3.32 -12.99
CA SER A 90 6.83 2.65 -12.06
C SER A 90 5.45 3.32 -12.05
N SER A 91 4.41 2.52 -11.99
CA SER A 91 3.03 2.98 -11.87
C SER A 91 2.67 3.34 -10.42
N PHE A 92 3.45 2.89 -9.44
CA PHE A 92 3.24 3.29 -8.05
C PHE A 92 3.44 4.80 -7.90
N ASP A 93 2.40 5.50 -7.44
CA ASP A 93 2.44 6.94 -7.19
C ASP A 93 2.73 7.26 -5.73
N ARG A 94 1.91 6.74 -4.82
CA ARG A 94 2.05 7.03 -3.38
C ARG A 94 1.34 6.05 -2.47
N LEU A 95 1.62 6.16 -1.17
CA LEU A 95 0.81 5.57 -0.11
C LEU A 95 -0.13 6.62 0.48
N PHE A 96 -1.30 6.17 0.93
CA PHE A 96 -2.18 6.92 1.84
C PHE A 96 -2.28 6.20 3.18
N PRO A 97 -1.92 6.84 4.31
CA PRO A 97 -1.40 8.21 4.42
C PRO A 97 -0.05 8.36 3.70
N ASN A 98 0.19 9.53 3.07
CA ASN A 98 1.44 9.79 2.37
C ASN A 98 2.50 10.49 3.25
N GLN A 99 2.20 10.73 4.50
CA GLN A 99 3.06 11.37 5.49
C GLN A 99 3.06 10.60 6.80
N ASP A 100 4.13 10.72 7.56
CA ASP A 100 4.34 10.00 8.83
C ASP A 100 3.63 10.68 10.00
N PHE A 101 3.50 12.02 9.93
CA PHE A 101 2.94 12.87 10.98
C PHE A 101 2.14 14.02 10.38
N LEU A 102 1.13 14.49 11.12
CA LEU A 102 0.43 15.73 10.77
C LEU A 102 1.35 16.92 11.06
N SER A 103 1.50 17.80 10.06
CA SER A 103 2.34 19.00 10.15
C SER A 103 1.69 20.15 10.96
N GLY A 104 0.45 19.97 11.42
CA GLY A 104 -0.36 21.04 12.04
C GLY A 104 -0.96 22.04 11.04
N LYS A 105 -0.67 21.91 9.75
CA LYS A 105 -1.17 22.81 8.68
C LYS A 105 -2.29 22.18 7.82
N GLY A 106 -2.97 21.14 8.31
CA GLY A 106 -4.04 20.45 7.59
C GLY A 106 -4.16 18.99 8.01
N LEU A 107 -5.05 18.26 7.36
CA LEU A 107 -5.40 16.88 7.68
C LEU A 107 -4.62 15.85 6.85
N GLY A 108 -3.63 16.28 6.06
CA GLY A 108 -2.90 15.42 5.14
C GLY A 108 -3.61 15.20 3.81
N ASN A 109 -3.25 14.16 3.08
CA ASN A 109 -3.83 13.87 1.79
C ASN A 109 -5.13 13.06 1.92
N LEU A 110 -6.13 13.46 1.15
CA LEU A 110 -7.40 12.80 1.01
C LEU A 110 -7.28 11.64 0.03
N VAL A 111 -7.78 10.45 0.38
CA VAL A 111 -8.01 9.36 -0.56
C VAL A 111 -9.50 9.29 -0.91
N ALA A 112 -9.80 9.14 -2.20
CA ALA A 112 -11.17 8.96 -2.66
C ALA A 112 -11.70 7.59 -2.25
N LEU A 113 -12.91 7.54 -1.70
CA LEU A 113 -13.56 6.26 -1.38
C LEU A 113 -14.09 5.59 -2.66
N PRO A 114 -14.10 4.25 -2.70
CA PRO A 114 -14.78 3.48 -3.72
C PRO A 114 -16.31 3.77 -3.76
N PHE A 115 -16.99 3.17 -4.69
CA PHE A 115 -18.45 3.22 -4.85
C PHE A 115 -19.03 4.58 -5.31
N PHE A 116 -18.26 5.32 -6.12
CA PHE A 116 -18.81 6.46 -6.83
C PHE A 116 -19.73 5.98 -7.96
N LYS A 117 -21.06 6.00 -7.72
CA LYS A 117 -22.08 5.38 -8.58
C LYS A 117 -21.91 5.66 -10.08
N PRO A 118 -21.68 6.90 -10.55
CA PRO A 118 -21.50 7.14 -11.99
C PRO A 118 -20.28 6.44 -12.60
N ALA A 119 -19.23 6.14 -11.82
CA ALA A 119 -18.08 5.40 -12.30
C ALA A 119 -18.32 3.88 -12.25
N MET A 120 -19.11 3.42 -11.28
CA MET A 120 -19.46 1.99 -11.16
C MET A 120 -20.25 1.48 -12.35
N GLU A 121 -21.03 2.31 -13.01
CA GLU A 121 -21.76 1.98 -14.25
C GLU A 121 -20.81 1.53 -15.38
N ASN A 122 -19.54 1.94 -15.30
CA ASN A 122 -18.47 1.54 -16.22
C ASN A 122 -17.47 0.55 -15.58
N GLY A 123 -17.82 -0.09 -14.47
CA GLY A 123 -16.95 -1.04 -13.75
C GLY A 123 -15.76 -0.40 -13.04
N ASN A 124 -15.79 0.93 -12.79
CA ASN A 124 -14.75 1.69 -12.10
C ASN A 124 -15.19 2.06 -10.67
N SER A 125 -14.26 2.54 -9.84
CA SER A 125 -14.52 2.90 -8.43
C SER A 125 -15.16 1.77 -7.64
N CYS A 126 -14.71 0.54 -7.88
CA CYS A 126 -15.21 -0.68 -7.26
C CYS A 126 -14.09 -1.70 -7.07
N PHE A 127 -14.26 -2.62 -6.12
CA PHE A 127 -13.34 -3.73 -5.94
C PHE A 127 -13.44 -4.71 -7.09
N ILE A 128 -12.29 -5.21 -7.53
CA ILE A 128 -12.15 -6.09 -8.69
C ILE A 128 -11.35 -7.34 -8.33
N ASN A 129 -11.61 -8.42 -9.04
CA ASN A 129 -10.80 -9.62 -8.95
C ASN A 129 -9.41 -9.35 -9.57
N PRO A 130 -8.29 -9.59 -8.87
CA PRO A 130 -6.95 -9.29 -9.37
C PRO A 130 -6.46 -10.21 -10.51
N GLU A 131 -7.13 -11.35 -10.77
CA GLU A 131 -6.78 -12.27 -11.85
C GLU A 131 -7.51 -11.91 -13.16
N THR A 132 -8.81 -11.59 -13.06
CA THR A 132 -9.65 -11.27 -14.24
C THR A 132 -9.76 -9.78 -14.50
N PHE A 133 -9.49 -8.96 -13.50
CA PHE A 133 -9.74 -7.52 -13.48
C PHE A 133 -11.22 -7.15 -13.67
N GLU A 134 -12.13 -8.08 -13.43
CA GLU A 134 -13.56 -7.79 -13.47
C GLU A 134 -14.09 -7.38 -12.09
N PRO A 135 -15.07 -6.47 -12.02
CA PRO A 135 -15.73 -6.12 -10.76
C PRO A 135 -16.35 -7.33 -10.07
N HIS A 136 -16.24 -7.40 -8.74
CA HIS A 136 -17.03 -8.36 -7.97
C HIS A 136 -18.53 -8.10 -8.20
N THR A 137 -19.31 -9.16 -8.40
CA THR A 137 -20.72 -9.06 -8.76
C THR A 137 -21.55 -8.36 -7.67
N ASP A 138 -21.27 -8.69 -6.41
CA ASP A 138 -21.86 -8.03 -5.24
C ASP A 138 -20.76 -7.33 -4.43
N GLN A 139 -20.64 -6.03 -4.62
CA GLN A 139 -19.66 -5.19 -3.94
C GLN A 139 -19.91 -5.08 -2.43
N TRP A 140 -21.16 -5.18 -2.00
CA TRP A 140 -21.52 -5.07 -0.58
C TRP A 140 -21.25 -6.38 0.14
N GLN A 141 -21.53 -7.52 -0.49
CA GLN A 141 -21.13 -8.80 0.04
C GLN A 141 -19.61 -8.88 0.16
N PHE A 142 -18.87 -8.51 -0.90
CA PHE A 142 -17.42 -8.46 -0.87
C PHE A 142 -16.87 -7.60 0.28
N LEU A 143 -17.46 -6.41 0.50
CA LEU A 143 -17.05 -5.52 1.57
C LEU A 143 -17.26 -6.13 2.97
N ASN A 144 -18.30 -6.94 3.15
CA ASN A 144 -18.55 -7.66 4.41
C ASN A 144 -17.56 -8.82 4.65
N GLU A 145 -16.92 -9.34 3.61
CA GLU A 145 -15.93 -10.41 3.65
C GLU A 145 -14.49 -9.92 3.78
N ILE A 146 -14.28 -8.59 3.81
CA ILE A 146 -12.95 -7.99 3.97
C ILE A 146 -12.37 -8.34 5.34
N GLU A 147 -11.21 -8.98 5.33
CA GLU A 147 -10.41 -9.26 6.51
C GLU A 147 -9.47 -8.08 6.82
N ARG A 148 -9.05 -8.01 8.07
CA ARG A 148 -8.13 -6.99 8.57
C ARG A 148 -6.84 -7.65 9.02
N VAL A 149 -5.71 -7.01 8.70
CA VAL A 149 -4.42 -7.48 9.24
C VAL A 149 -4.30 -7.05 10.71
N SER A 150 -3.84 -7.97 11.55
CA SER A 150 -3.64 -7.66 12.96
C SER A 150 -2.40 -6.80 13.19
N ILE A 151 -2.44 -5.97 14.24
CA ILE A 151 -1.29 -5.13 14.60
C ILE A 151 -0.09 -5.96 15.06
N GLU A 152 -0.27 -7.18 15.58
CA GLU A 152 0.80 -8.10 15.93
C GLU A 152 1.59 -8.54 14.68
N VAL A 153 0.91 -8.82 13.57
CA VAL A 153 1.55 -9.13 12.28
C VAL A 153 2.35 -7.92 11.80
N LEU A 154 1.77 -6.73 11.86
CA LEU A 154 2.46 -5.49 11.47
C LEU A 154 3.68 -5.20 12.34
N ASP A 155 3.59 -5.37 13.66
CA ASP A 155 4.72 -5.17 14.59
C ASP A 155 5.86 -6.16 14.31
N LYS A 156 5.54 -7.43 14.04
CA LYS A 156 6.54 -8.42 13.65
C LYS A 156 7.28 -8.02 12.37
N LEU A 157 6.55 -7.64 11.33
CA LEU A 157 7.13 -7.18 10.07
C LEU A 157 7.99 -5.93 10.25
N PHE A 158 7.53 -4.99 11.09
CA PHE A 158 8.32 -3.79 11.39
C PHE A 158 9.63 -4.11 12.09
N GLN A 159 9.65 -5.06 13.03
CA GLN A 159 10.86 -5.53 13.70
C GLN A 159 11.82 -6.19 12.71
N GLU A 160 11.34 -7.06 11.82
CA GLU A 160 12.15 -7.72 10.80
C GLU A 160 12.86 -6.72 9.89
N ILE A 161 12.12 -5.71 9.37
CA ILE A 161 12.68 -4.67 8.50
C ILE A 161 13.71 -3.81 9.26
N SER A 162 13.44 -3.50 10.53
CA SER A 162 14.32 -2.68 11.35
C SER A 162 15.64 -3.39 11.68
N THR A 163 15.61 -4.71 11.79
CA THR A 163 16.79 -5.55 12.05
C THR A 163 17.65 -5.70 10.80
N THR A 164 17.03 -5.91 9.65
CA THR A 164 17.72 -6.08 8.36
C THR A 164 18.52 -4.83 7.98
N LYS A 165 18.03 -3.63 8.28
CA LYS A 165 18.73 -2.35 8.02
C LYS A 165 19.90 -2.08 8.98
N LYS A 166 20.07 -2.89 10.04
CA LYS A 166 21.17 -2.76 11.03
C LYS A 166 22.36 -3.69 10.76
N LEU A 167 22.33 -4.56 9.75
CA LEU A 167 23.48 -5.38 9.40
C LEU A 167 24.63 -4.47 8.92
N PRO A 168 25.82 -4.53 9.55
CA PRO A 168 26.94 -3.68 9.19
C PRO A 168 27.41 -3.99 7.76
N ILE A 169 27.61 -2.93 6.98
CA ILE A 169 28.33 -3.01 5.71
C ILE A 169 29.69 -3.64 6.02
N PRO A 170 30.09 -4.77 5.38
CA PRO A 170 31.41 -5.35 5.60
C PRO A 170 32.45 -4.29 5.30
N LYS A 171 33.27 -3.94 6.30
CA LYS A 171 34.43 -3.05 6.12
C LYS A 171 35.29 -3.68 5.03
N LYS A 172 35.52 -2.98 3.92
CA LYS A 172 36.52 -3.35 2.95
C LYS A 172 37.85 -3.49 3.71
N ASP A 173 38.36 -4.68 3.69
CA ASP A 173 39.68 -4.98 4.25
C ASP A 173 40.74 -4.31 3.36
N ASN A 174 41.24 -3.17 3.81
CA ASN A 174 42.32 -2.43 3.16
C ASN A 174 43.69 -2.95 3.56
N SER A 175 43.82 -4.22 3.97
CA SER A 175 45.08 -4.86 4.16
C SER A 175 45.54 -5.55 2.88
N LYS A 176 46.18 -4.81 1.97
CA LYS A 176 47.25 -5.24 1.06
C LYS A 176 47.53 -4.22 0.00
N LEU A 177 48.43 -3.33 0.26
CA LEU A 177 49.37 -2.80 -0.72
C LEU A 177 50.54 -2.16 0.03
N SER A 178 51.45 -3.03 0.42
CA SER A 178 52.84 -2.65 0.65
C SER A 178 53.68 -3.52 -0.29
N ILE A 179 54.17 -2.91 -1.33
CA ILE A 179 55.49 -3.06 -1.92
C ILE A 179 55.75 -1.82 -2.76
#